data_d5a5064ba30f60758635fa63857a6ee4
#
_entry.id   d5a5064ba30f60758635fa63857a6ee4
#
_cell.length_a   1.000
_cell.length_b   1.000
_cell.length_c   1.000
_cell.angle_alpha   90.00
_cell.angle_beta   90.00
_cell.angle_gamma   90.00
#
_symmetry.space_group_name_H-M   'P 1'
#
loop_
_entity.id
_entity.type
_entity.pdbx_description
1 polymer ?
#
loop_
_entity_poly.entity_id
_entity_poly.type
_entity_poly.pdbx_seq_one_letter_code
_entity_poly.pdbx_strand_id
1 'polypeptide(L)'
;MKSDSEIEHDVREELKWHPDLAAEDIAISVKNGVVTLAGFTHSYTDRLEAELAAKRVAGVLAVANDIEVRLPAIDQRPDPDIAKDAVAALKSELPISYDKIKVIVKGGWITLEGTAEWQYQKTSAETAVRKVKGVKGVTNVITVKPKVEPE
;
A
#
# COMPACT_ATOMS: atom_id res chain seq x y z
N MET A 1 26.61 15.16 -2.01
CA MET A 1 25.92 13.86 -2.05
C MET A 1 25.88 13.26 -0.65
N LYS A 2 24.71 12.80 -0.21
CA LYS A 2 24.58 12.21 1.12
C LYS A 2 25.17 10.81 1.16
N SER A 3 25.83 10.50 2.27
CA SER A 3 26.31 9.15 2.54
C SER A 3 25.14 8.24 2.95
N ASP A 4 25.34 6.94 2.87
CA ASP A 4 24.33 5.98 3.32
C ASP A 4 23.98 6.18 4.79
N SER A 5 24.94 6.53 5.64
CA SER A 5 24.71 6.82 7.06
C SER A 5 23.82 8.04 7.27
N GLU A 6 24.03 9.09 6.48
CA GLU A 6 23.20 10.29 6.54
C GLU A 6 21.78 9.99 6.07
N ILE A 7 21.63 9.21 5.01
CA ILE A 7 20.30 8.80 4.49
C ILE A 7 19.59 7.96 5.56
N GLU A 8 20.28 6.99 6.16
CA GLU A 8 19.70 6.16 7.22
C GLU A 8 19.19 6.99 8.39
N HIS A 9 20.00 7.95 8.83
CA HIS A 9 19.62 8.86 9.91
C HIS A 9 18.36 9.66 9.52
N ASP A 10 18.35 10.22 8.32
CA ASP A 10 17.23 11.04 7.84
C ASP A 10 15.94 10.21 7.67
N VAL A 11 16.03 8.98 7.21
CA VAL A 11 14.88 8.08 7.13
C VAL A 11 14.34 7.78 8.53
N ARG A 12 15.23 7.49 9.48
CA ARG A 12 14.83 7.23 10.85
C ARG A 12 14.12 8.42 11.47
N GLU A 13 14.62 9.63 11.23
CA GLU A 13 13.96 10.85 11.72
C GLU A 13 12.60 11.06 11.08
N GLU A 14 12.47 10.80 9.77
CA GLU A 14 11.17 10.89 9.09
C GLU A 14 10.15 9.94 9.69
N LEU A 15 10.54 8.70 9.99
CA LEU A 15 9.63 7.73 10.60
C LEU A 15 9.18 8.16 11.99
N LYS A 16 10.04 8.81 12.75
CA LYS A 16 9.69 9.29 14.10
C LYS A 16 8.64 10.39 14.09
N TRP A 17 8.51 11.12 12.99
CA TRP A 17 7.54 12.20 12.86
C TRP A 17 6.11 11.71 12.63
N HIS A 18 5.92 10.42 12.34
CA HIS A 18 4.60 9.83 12.14
C HIS A 18 4.10 9.23 13.46
N PRO A 19 3.07 9.84 14.08
CA PRO A 19 2.63 9.41 15.41
C PRO A 19 2.07 7.98 15.45
N ASP A 20 1.56 7.50 14.31
CA ASP A 20 0.97 6.16 14.23
C ASP A 20 2.01 5.07 14.00
N LEU A 21 3.27 5.43 13.74
CA LEU A 21 4.33 4.47 13.48
C LEU A 21 5.17 4.23 14.72
N ALA A 22 5.31 2.95 15.09
CA ALA A 22 6.28 2.53 16.11
C ALA A 22 7.63 2.37 15.41
N ALA A 23 8.39 3.46 15.33
CA ALA A 23 9.65 3.49 14.58
C ALA A 23 10.66 2.45 15.09
N GLU A 24 10.60 2.10 16.37
CA GLU A 24 11.49 1.09 16.96
C GLU A 24 11.20 -0.33 16.45
N ASP A 25 10.04 -0.57 15.87
CA ASP A 25 9.69 -1.87 15.29
C ASP A 25 10.11 -2.00 13.83
N ILE A 26 10.66 -0.93 13.25
CA ILE A 26 11.10 -0.89 11.86
C ILE A 26 12.62 -0.78 11.81
N ALA A 27 13.26 -1.76 11.19
CA ALA A 27 14.69 -1.75 10.95
C ALA A 27 14.97 -1.07 9.61
N ILE A 28 15.99 -0.23 9.59
CA ILE A 28 16.38 0.53 8.40
C ILE A 28 17.81 0.19 8.04
N SER A 29 18.06 -0.13 6.78
CA SER A 29 19.42 -0.24 6.26
C SER A 29 19.50 0.49 4.93
N VAL A 30 20.65 1.06 4.63
CA VAL A 30 20.88 1.82 3.39
C VAL A 30 22.18 1.37 2.77
N LYS A 31 22.12 1.04 1.49
CA LYS A 31 23.32 0.67 0.73
C LYS A 31 23.22 1.28 -0.66
N ASN A 32 24.18 2.12 -0.99
CA ASN A 32 24.23 2.80 -2.29
C ASN A 32 22.92 3.54 -2.63
N GLY A 33 22.33 4.19 -1.62
CA GLY A 33 21.09 4.93 -1.80
C GLY A 33 19.82 4.07 -1.82
N VAL A 34 19.96 2.75 -1.70
CA VAL A 34 18.82 1.83 -1.64
C VAL A 34 18.47 1.57 -0.18
N VAL A 35 17.26 1.95 0.21
CA VAL A 35 16.76 1.80 1.58
C VAL A 35 15.99 0.48 1.68
N THR A 36 16.32 -0.33 2.67
CA THR A 36 15.53 -1.52 3.02
C THR A 36 14.85 -1.26 4.36
N LEU A 37 13.53 -1.40 4.37
CA LEU A 37 12.72 -1.34 5.58
C LEU A 37 12.30 -2.76 5.92
N ALA A 38 12.49 -3.17 7.17
CA ALA A 38 12.12 -4.50 7.65
C ALA A 38 11.47 -4.38 9.03
N GLY A 39 10.98 -5.48 9.55
CA GLY A 39 10.28 -5.48 10.83
C GLY A 39 8.78 -5.62 10.63
N PHE A 40 7.98 -4.92 11.42
CA PHE A 40 6.53 -5.07 11.31
C PHE A 40 5.78 -3.79 11.65
N THR A 41 4.54 -3.73 11.16
CA THR A 41 3.55 -2.71 11.52
C THR A 41 2.24 -3.42 11.87
N HIS A 42 1.32 -2.69 12.49
CA HIS A 42 0.03 -3.27 12.90
C HIS A 42 -1.08 -3.06 11.88
N SER A 43 -0.79 -2.40 10.77
CA SER A 43 -1.75 -2.18 9.69
C SER A 43 -1.05 -1.99 8.36
N TYR A 44 -1.78 -2.23 7.27
CA TYR A 44 -1.27 -1.98 5.93
C TYR A 44 -1.03 -0.47 5.71
N THR A 45 -1.91 0.37 6.25
CA THR A 45 -1.77 1.82 6.15
C THR A 45 -0.43 2.27 6.75
N ASP A 46 -0.06 1.75 7.92
CA ASP A 46 1.22 2.08 8.55
C ASP A 46 2.40 1.62 7.70
N ARG A 47 2.29 0.45 7.09
CA ARG A 47 3.34 -0.04 6.19
C ARG A 47 3.54 0.91 5.00
N LEU A 48 2.44 1.39 4.42
CA LEU A 48 2.49 2.37 3.32
C LEU A 48 3.07 3.70 3.79
N GLU A 49 2.69 4.17 4.97
CA GLU A 49 3.22 5.41 5.52
C GLU A 49 4.73 5.35 5.72
N ALA A 50 5.24 4.21 6.18
CA ALA A 50 6.68 4.01 6.35
C ALA A 50 7.40 4.09 4.99
N GLU A 51 6.84 3.46 3.97
CA GLU A 51 7.40 3.50 2.61
C GLU A 51 7.40 4.93 2.06
N LEU A 52 6.30 5.65 2.20
CA LEU A 52 6.19 7.02 1.72
C LEU A 52 7.15 7.96 2.46
N ALA A 53 7.31 7.76 3.76
CA ALA A 53 8.25 8.55 4.55
C ALA A 53 9.69 8.36 4.05
N ALA A 54 10.08 7.10 3.80
CA ALA A 54 11.41 6.81 3.28
C ALA A 54 11.63 7.43 1.89
N LYS A 55 10.62 7.38 1.04
CA LYS A 55 10.71 7.96 -0.31
C LYS A 55 10.92 9.47 -0.31
N ARG A 56 10.45 10.16 0.72
CA ARG A 56 10.59 11.63 0.79
C ARG A 56 11.99 12.10 1.15
N VAL A 57 12.83 11.22 1.65
CA VAL A 57 14.18 11.58 2.08
C VAL A 57 15.08 11.80 0.86
N ALA A 58 15.77 12.95 0.85
CA ALA A 58 16.70 13.27 -0.23
C ALA A 58 17.85 12.28 -0.25
N GLY A 59 18.23 11.84 -1.45
CA GLY A 59 19.31 10.88 -1.65
C GLY A 59 18.82 9.44 -1.79
N VAL A 60 17.58 9.15 -1.44
CA VAL A 60 16.99 7.81 -1.60
C VAL A 60 16.72 7.55 -3.07
N LEU A 61 17.30 6.47 -3.59
CA LEU A 61 17.14 6.06 -4.98
C LEU A 61 16.08 4.97 -5.13
N ALA A 62 15.94 4.12 -4.12
CA ALA A 62 14.94 3.04 -4.14
C ALA A 62 14.60 2.63 -2.71
N VAL A 63 13.43 2.09 -2.53
CA VAL A 63 12.98 1.55 -1.24
C VAL A 63 12.52 0.11 -1.44
N ALA A 64 13.13 -0.82 -0.71
CA ALA A 64 12.66 -2.20 -0.60
C ALA A 64 11.86 -2.29 0.69
N ASN A 65 10.57 -2.55 0.59
CA ASN A 65 9.68 -2.60 1.73
C ASN A 65 9.39 -4.04 2.13
N ASP A 66 10.19 -4.55 3.06
CA ASP A 66 10.06 -5.92 3.58
C ASP A 66 9.32 -5.95 4.93
N ILE A 67 8.57 -4.89 5.23
CA ILE A 67 7.80 -4.81 6.46
C ILE A 67 6.65 -5.82 6.44
N GLU A 68 6.52 -6.59 7.50
CA GLU A 68 5.40 -7.50 7.70
C GLU A 68 4.24 -6.77 8.37
N VAL A 69 3.02 -7.00 7.92
CA VAL A 69 1.82 -6.46 8.57
C VAL A 69 1.31 -7.49 9.57
N ARG A 70 1.34 -7.15 10.85
CA ARG A 70 0.86 -8.00 11.96
C ARG A 70 -0.39 -7.38 12.55
N LEU A 71 -1.56 -7.79 12.06
CA LEU A 71 -2.83 -7.25 12.54
C LEU A 71 -3.13 -7.73 13.95
N PRO A 72 -3.56 -6.83 14.87
CA PRO A 72 -4.10 -7.25 16.14
C PRO A 72 -5.29 -8.20 15.93
N ALA A 73 -5.51 -9.12 16.87
CA ALA A 73 -6.58 -10.13 16.73
C ALA A 73 -7.96 -9.50 16.46
N ILE A 74 -8.23 -8.36 17.07
CA ILE A 74 -9.52 -7.66 16.90
C ILE A 74 -9.72 -7.15 15.47
N ASP A 75 -8.63 -6.96 14.72
CA ASP A 75 -8.68 -6.44 13.34
C ASP A 75 -8.63 -7.55 12.30
N GLN A 76 -8.39 -8.79 12.72
CA GLN A 76 -8.32 -9.92 11.79
C GLN A 76 -9.72 -10.31 11.32
N ARG A 77 -9.85 -10.58 10.03
CA ARG A 77 -11.12 -10.97 9.40
C ARG A 77 -10.89 -12.08 8.40
N PRO A 78 -11.88 -12.98 8.24
CA PRO A 78 -11.79 -14.02 7.20
C PRO A 78 -11.78 -13.39 5.79
N ASP A 79 -11.10 -14.03 4.86
CA ASP A 79 -11.01 -13.54 3.49
C ASP A 79 -12.37 -13.25 2.83
N PRO A 80 -13.41 -14.07 3.00
CA PRO A 80 -14.72 -13.74 2.41
C PRO A 80 -15.32 -12.44 2.93
N ASP A 81 -15.11 -12.10 4.21
CA ASP A 81 -15.61 -10.85 4.79
C ASP A 81 -14.82 -9.66 4.22
N ILE A 82 -13.51 -9.81 4.07
CA ILE A 82 -12.67 -8.79 3.45
C ILE A 82 -13.10 -8.56 2.00
N ALA A 83 -13.33 -9.64 1.26
CA ALA A 83 -13.77 -9.55 -0.13
C ALA A 83 -15.11 -8.83 -0.25
N LYS A 84 -16.05 -9.14 0.62
CA LYS A 84 -17.37 -8.50 0.63
C LYS A 84 -17.25 -7.00 0.90
N ASP A 85 -16.44 -6.63 1.89
CA ASP A 85 -16.26 -5.23 2.24
C ASP A 85 -15.49 -4.48 1.15
N ALA A 86 -14.54 -5.15 0.48
CA ALA A 86 -13.82 -4.56 -0.64
C ALA A 86 -14.74 -4.26 -1.82
N VAL A 87 -15.64 -5.17 -2.14
CA VAL A 87 -16.65 -4.95 -3.21
C VAL A 87 -17.54 -3.77 -2.84
N ALA A 88 -17.99 -3.70 -1.59
CA ALA A 88 -18.82 -2.58 -1.12
C ALA A 88 -18.07 -1.23 -1.23
N ALA A 89 -16.79 -1.24 -0.88
CA ALA A 89 -15.95 -0.04 -0.99
C ALA A 89 -15.76 0.40 -2.45
N LEU A 90 -15.54 -0.56 -3.35
CA LEU A 90 -15.43 -0.27 -4.79
C LEU A 90 -16.74 0.28 -5.34
N LYS A 91 -17.86 -0.31 -4.95
CA LYS A 91 -19.18 0.13 -5.41
C LYS A 91 -19.46 1.56 -4.95
N SER A 92 -19.08 1.89 -3.73
CA SER A 92 -19.25 3.24 -3.18
C SER A 92 -18.38 4.26 -3.93
N GLU A 93 -17.13 3.92 -4.22
CA GLU A 93 -16.17 4.81 -4.85
C GLU A 93 -16.36 4.89 -6.38
N LEU A 94 -16.68 3.77 -7.01
CA LEU A 94 -16.81 3.65 -8.47
C LEU A 94 -18.15 3.00 -8.83
N PRO A 95 -19.29 3.69 -8.58
CA PRO A 95 -20.60 3.08 -8.73
C PRO A 95 -20.93 2.61 -10.14
N ILE A 96 -20.29 3.20 -11.16
CA ILE A 96 -20.56 2.86 -12.56
C ILE A 96 -19.62 1.77 -13.06
N SER A 97 -18.37 1.76 -12.61
CA SER A 97 -17.32 0.91 -13.17
C SER A 97 -16.83 -0.22 -12.27
N TYR A 98 -17.35 -0.34 -11.04
CA TYR A 98 -16.87 -1.34 -10.09
C TYR A 98 -17.03 -2.78 -10.58
N ASP A 99 -18.02 -3.04 -11.43
CA ASP A 99 -18.32 -4.39 -11.94
C ASP A 99 -17.28 -4.88 -12.97
N LYS A 100 -16.40 -4.00 -13.44
CA LYS A 100 -15.30 -4.36 -14.33
C LYS A 100 -14.03 -4.74 -13.54
N ILE A 101 -14.09 -4.66 -12.22
CA ILE A 101 -12.98 -4.95 -11.33
C ILE A 101 -13.29 -6.20 -10.53
N LYS A 102 -12.35 -7.16 -10.53
CA LYS A 102 -12.44 -8.36 -9.72
C LYS A 102 -11.56 -8.23 -8.51
N VAL A 103 -12.08 -8.65 -7.36
CA VAL A 103 -11.34 -8.64 -6.10
C VAL A 103 -10.98 -10.07 -5.75
N ILE A 104 -9.71 -10.34 -5.56
CA ILE A 104 -9.22 -11.63 -5.09
C ILE A 104 -8.56 -11.41 -3.73
N VAL A 105 -8.96 -12.18 -2.72
CA VAL A 105 -8.40 -12.06 -1.37
C VAL A 105 -7.78 -13.38 -0.98
N LYS A 106 -6.53 -13.33 -0.54
CA LYS A 106 -5.82 -14.51 -0.04
C LYS A 106 -4.96 -14.11 1.15
N GLY A 107 -5.27 -14.70 2.31
CA GLY A 107 -4.53 -14.40 3.53
C GLY A 107 -4.54 -12.91 3.92
N GLY A 108 -5.63 -12.21 3.64
CA GLY A 108 -5.76 -10.78 3.90
C GLY A 108 -5.13 -9.89 2.84
N TRP A 109 -4.50 -10.47 1.82
CA TRP A 109 -3.92 -9.71 0.71
C TRP A 109 -4.95 -9.60 -0.43
N ILE A 110 -5.22 -8.38 -0.87
CA ILE A 110 -6.17 -8.11 -1.96
C ILE A 110 -5.41 -7.94 -3.27
N THR A 111 -5.87 -8.63 -4.32
CA THR A 111 -5.43 -8.37 -5.69
C THR A 111 -6.62 -7.83 -6.46
N LEU A 112 -6.42 -6.70 -7.14
CA LEU A 112 -7.42 -6.10 -8.02
C LEU A 112 -7.05 -6.39 -9.46
N GLU A 113 -7.99 -6.98 -10.20
CA GLU A 113 -7.83 -7.31 -11.61
C GLU A 113 -8.97 -6.69 -12.41
N GLY A 114 -8.82 -6.61 -13.69
CA GLY A 114 -9.86 -6.12 -14.58
C GLY A 114 -9.40 -4.93 -15.39
N THR A 115 -10.35 -4.11 -15.82
CA THR A 115 -10.08 -2.97 -16.68
C THR A 115 -10.70 -1.68 -16.14
N ALA A 116 -10.06 -0.57 -16.46
CA ALA A 116 -10.57 0.75 -16.18
C ALA A 116 -10.32 1.64 -17.41
N GLU A 117 -11.19 2.62 -17.63
CA GLU A 117 -11.00 3.56 -18.74
C GLU A 117 -9.96 4.64 -18.43
N TRP A 118 -9.84 5.00 -17.15
CA TRP A 118 -9.00 6.10 -16.69
C TRP A 118 -8.06 5.68 -15.58
N GLN A 119 -6.88 6.27 -15.57
CA GLN A 119 -5.89 6.01 -14.53
C GLN A 119 -6.44 6.33 -13.13
N TYR A 120 -7.24 7.40 -12.99
CA TYR A 120 -7.78 7.75 -11.68
C TYR A 120 -8.69 6.66 -11.11
N GLN A 121 -9.40 5.91 -11.97
CA GLN A 121 -10.26 4.80 -11.54
C GLN A 121 -9.43 3.67 -10.94
N LYS A 122 -8.31 3.36 -11.57
CA LYS A 122 -7.37 2.36 -11.04
C LYS A 122 -6.83 2.78 -9.68
N THR A 123 -6.41 4.04 -9.56
CA THR A 123 -5.88 4.58 -8.31
C THR A 123 -6.95 4.66 -7.23
N SER A 124 -8.16 5.10 -7.58
CA SER A 124 -9.28 5.18 -6.64
C SER A 124 -9.71 3.82 -6.13
N ALA A 125 -9.66 2.79 -6.98
CA ALA A 125 -9.97 1.42 -6.57
C ALA A 125 -9.01 0.95 -5.49
N GLU A 126 -7.71 1.17 -5.67
CA GLU A 126 -6.71 0.81 -4.68
C GLU A 126 -6.90 1.56 -3.37
N THR A 127 -7.12 2.86 -3.45
CA THR A 127 -7.36 3.71 -2.26
C THR A 127 -8.59 3.24 -1.48
N ALA A 128 -9.65 2.85 -2.19
CA ALA A 128 -10.88 2.37 -1.55
C ALA A 128 -10.66 1.08 -0.77
N VAL A 129 -9.97 0.10 -1.37
CA VAL A 129 -9.86 -1.23 -0.75
C VAL A 129 -8.77 -1.29 0.33
N ARG A 130 -7.74 -0.45 0.27
CA ARG A 130 -6.66 -0.52 1.26
C ARG A 130 -7.12 -0.15 2.68
N LYS A 131 -8.26 0.51 2.80
CA LYS A 131 -8.85 0.91 4.09
C LYS A 131 -9.78 -0.14 4.68
N VAL A 132 -10.04 -1.21 3.96
CA VAL A 132 -10.93 -2.28 4.42
C VAL A 132 -10.29 -2.99 5.62
N LYS A 133 -11.11 -3.26 6.63
CA LYS A 133 -10.64 -3.92 7.85
C LYS A 133 -10.14 -5.33 7.53
N GLY A 134 -8.98 -5.67 8.03
CA GLY A 134 -8.36 -6.99 7.84
C GLY A 134 -7.34 -7.05 6.69
N VAL A 135 -7.23 -5.99 5.90
CA VAL A 135 -6.33 -5.96 4.75
C VAL A 135 -4.88 -5.87 5.21
N LYS A 136 -4.05 -6.77 4.67
CA LYS A 136 -2.60 -6.79 4.92
C LYS A 136 -1.79 -6.23 3.76
N GLY A 137 -2.39 -6.12 2.60
CA GLY A 137 -1.74 -5.55 1.44
C GLY A 137 -2.64 -5.55 0.22
N VAL A 138 -2.27 -4.75 -0.77
CA VAL A 138 -3.02 -4.63 -2.02
C VAL A 138 -2.05 -4.68 -3.21
N THR A 139 -2.37 -5.52 -4.17
CA THR A 139 -1.71 -5.55 -5.48
C THR A 139 -2.72 -5.11 -6.52
N ASN A 140 -2.42 -4.04 -7.23
CA ASN A 140 -3.31 -3.47 -8.23
C ASN A 140 -2.79 -3.76 -9.63
N VAL A 141 -3.38 -4.75 -10.29
CA VAL A 141 -3.03 -5.12 -11.67
C VAL A 141 -4.15 -4.78 -12.65
N ILE A 142 -4.99 -3.80 -12.30
CA ILE A 142 -6.02 -3.30 -13.21
C ILE A 142 -5.33 -2.71 -14.44
N THR A 143 -5.82 -3.10 -15.62
CA THR A 143 -5.31 -2.58 -16.89
C THR A 143 -6.13 -1.34 -17.27
N VAL A 144 -5.44 -0.24 -17.52
CA VAL A 144 -6.10 0.98 -18.02
C VAL A 144 -6.20 0.89 -19.54
N LYS A 145 -7.43 0.85 -20.03
CA LYS A 145 -7.73 0.81 -21.47
C LYS A 145 -8.60 1.99 -21.83
N PRO A 146 -8.02 3.12 -22.22
CA PRO A 146 -8.82 4.27 -22.62
C PRO A 146 -9.76 3.88 -23.74
N LYS A 147 -10.98 4.38 -23.66
CA LYS A 147 -11.95 4.16 -24.70
C LYS A 147 -11.55 5.01 -25.90
N VAL A 148 -11.08 4.36 -26.97
CA VAL A 148 -10.74 5.02 -28.21
C VAL A 148 -11.95 4.96 -29.12
N GLU A 149 -12.46 6.11 -29.52
CA GLU A 149 -13.56 6.12 -30.48
C GLU A 149 -13.00 5.85 -31.87
N PRO A 150 -13.58 4.88 -32.58
CA PRO A 150 -13.17 4.68 -33.97
C PRO A 150 -13.57 5.89 -34.80
N GLU A 151 -12.67 6.31 -35.66
CA GLU A 151 -12.94 7.37 -36.61
C GLU A 151 -13.85 6.87 -37.75
#